data_645312e126a99ad40000512826b12b36
#
_entry.id   645312e126a99ad40000512826b12b36
#
_cell.length_a   1.000
_cell.length_b   1.000
_cell.length_c   1.000
_cell.angle_alpha   90.00
_cell.angle_beta   90.00
_cell.angle_gamma   90.00
#
_symmetry.space_group_name_H-M   'P 1'
#
loop_
_entity.id
_entity.type
_entity.pdbx_description
1 polymer ?
#
loop_
_entity_poly.entity_id
_entity_poly.type
_entity_poly.pdbx_seq_one_letter_code
_entity_poly.pdbx_strand_id
1 'polypeptide(L)'
;MSSVPDAITSFLQGKRIAVAGVSRSGQSAGNPVLKKLRRAGYDAIPVNPHASVIDGVPCYPDLASIPGALDGVVVATHPKVAIDIVRQAARRGVGAVWFHRSFGTGSAADDAIAECRRLHVTAIVGGCPLMYCEPVDVVHRCMRAVLAWQGRVP
;
A
#
# COMPACT_ATOMS: atom_id res chain seq x y z
N MET A 1 -8.35 12.67 -20.43
CA MET A 1 -8.52 11.94 -19.14
C MET A 1 -7.43 10.89 -19.05
N SER A 2 -6.62 10.94 -18.04
CA SER A 2 -5.66 9.86 -17.80
C SER A 2 -6.43 8.65 -17.26
N SER A 3 -6.40 7.53 -17.98
CA SER A 3 -6.97 6.26 -17.52
C SER A 3 -6.20 5.79 -16.28
N VAL A 4 -6.90 5.16 -15.33
CA VAL A 4 -6.23 4.51 -14.20
C VAL A 4 -5.40 3.34 -14.74
N PRO A 5 -4.11 3.23 -14.38
CA PRO A 5 -3.27 2.14 -14.86
C PRO A 5 -3.84 0.77 -14.50
N ASP A 6 -3.67 -0.21 -15.38
CA ASP A 6 -4.21 -1.57 -15.22
C ASP A 6 -3.74 -2.24 -13.92
N ALA A 7 -2.49 -2.01 -13.53
CA ALA A 7 -1.95 -2.56 -12.28
C ALA A 7 -2.69 -2.04 -11.04
N ILE A 8 -3.07 -0.76 -11.03
CA ILE A 8 -3.85 -0.16 -9.94
C ILE A 8 -5.29 -0.69 -9.97
N THR A 9 -5.88 -0.75 -11.15
CA THR A 9 -7.23 -1.30 -11.32
C THR A 9 -7.29 -2.74 -10.81
N SER A 10 -6.34 -3.58 -11.21
CA SER A 10 -6.25 -4.97 -10.76
C SER A 10 -6.03 -5.08 -9.26
N PHE A 11 -5.16 -4.23 -8.68
CA PHE A 11 -4.92 -4.20 -7.24
C PHE A 11 -6.20 -3.87 -6.46
N LEU A 12 -6.95 -2.88 -6.91
CA LEU A 12 -8.18 -2.42 -6.25
C LEU A 12 -9.39 -3.37 -6.46
N GLN A 13 -9.29 -4.34 -7.35
CA GLN A 13 -10.27 -5.44 -7.46
C GLN A 13 -10.13 -6.46 -6.32
N GLY A 14 -8.96 -6.55 -5.70
CA GLY A 14 -8.74 -7.35 -4.49
C GLY A 14 -9.60 -6.85 -3.33
N LYS A 15 -9.89 -7.74 -2.38
CA LYS A 15 -10.73 -7.40 -1.21
C LYS A 15 -9.93 -7.34 0.08
N ARG A 16 -8.90 -8.16 0.20
CA ARG A 16 -8.13 -8.33 1.43
C ARG A 16 -6.73 -7.80 1.26
N ILE A 17 -6.48 -6.63 1.86
CA ILE A 17 -5.26 -5.84 1.64
C ILE A 17 -4.56 -5.59 2.98
N ALA A 18 -3.31 -6.01 3.09
CA ALA A 18 -2.48 -5.65 4.22
C ALA A 18 -1.88 -4.24 4.02
N VAL A 19 -1.82 -3.47 5.09
CA VAL A 19 -1.21 -2.13 5.11
C VAL A 19 -0.06 -2.13 6.11
N ALA A 20 1.16 -2.16 5.60
CA ALA A 20 2.38 -2.08 6.41
C ALA A 20 2.81 -0.63 6.60
N GLY A 21 3.23 -0.27 7.81
CA GLY A 21 3.65 1.09 8.15
C GLY A 21 2.55 1.93 8.79
N VAL A 22 1.58 1.28 9.42
CA VAL A 22 0.62 1.93 10.32
C VAL A 22 1.23 2.16 11.70
N SER A 23 0.73 3.12 12.45
CA SER A 23 1.19 3.39 13.82
C SER A 23 0.04 3.52 14.81
N ARG A 24 0.33 3.26 16.10
CA ARG A 24 -0.64 3.46 17.19
C ARG A 24 -1.00 4.93 17.40
N SER A 25 -0.08 5.84 17.11
CA SER A 25 -0.32 7.28 17.21
C SER A 25 -1.25 7.82 16.11
N GLY A 26 -1.52 7.04 15.05
CA GLY A 26 -2.31 7.48 13.92
C GLY A 26 -1.59 8.45 12.96
N GLN A 27 -0.31 8.73 13.19
CA GLN A 27 0.43 9.78 12.46
C GLN A 27 1.29 9.25 11.29
N SER A 28 1.33 7.94 11.06
CA SER A 28 2.07 7.39 9.92
C SER A 28 1.26 7.48 8.63
N ALA A 29 1.97 7.44 7.49
CA ALA A 29 1.37 7.46 6.17
C ALA A 29 0.41 6.29 5.90
N GLY A 30 0.61 5.16 6.58
CA GLY A 30 -0.26 3.99 6.48
C GLY A 30 -1.63 4.17 7.13
N ASN A 31 -1.75 5.00 8.17
CA ASN A 31 -3.02 5.16 8.90
C ASN A 31 -4.16 5.73 8.03
N PRO A 32 -3.97 6.83 7.28
CA PRO A 32 -5.01 7.30 6.36
C PRO A 32 -5.37 6.27 5.28
N VAL A 33 -4.39 5.53 4.78
CA VAL A 33 -4.62 4.46 3.79
C VAL A 33 -5.48 3.35 4.38
N LEU A 34 -5.14 2.87 5.58
CA LEU A 34 -5.92 1.87 6.30
C LEU A 34 -7.39 2.30 6.47
N LYS A 35 -7.60 3.53 6.98
CA LYS A 35 -8.94 4.09 7.17
C LYS A 35 -9.71 4.21 5.87
N LYS A 36 -9.07 4.68 4.81
CA LYS A 36 -9.69 4.84 3.49
C LYS A 36 -10.15 3.50 2.92
N LEU A 37 -9.28 2.51 2.90
CA LEU A 37 -9.61 1.19 2.39
C LEU A 37 -10.77 0.56 3.17
N ARG A 38 -10.76 0.66 4.49
CA ARG A 38 -11.85 0.15 5.33
C ARG A 38 -13.18 0.84 5.07
N ARG A 39 -13.18 2.18 4.93
CA ARG A 39 -14.40 2.95 4.59
C ARG A 39 -14.94 2.59 3.21
N ALA A 40 -14.07 2.20 2.29
CA ALA A 40 -14.44 1.77 0.95
C ALA A 40 -14.86 0.28 0.88
N GLY A 41 -14.93 -0.42 2.02
CA GLY A 41 -15.42 -1.80 2.11
C GLY A 41 -14.37 -2.89 1.93
N TYR A 42 -13.09 -2.53 1.95
CA TYR A 42 -12.00 -3.53 1.94
C TYR A 42 -11.78 -4.14 3.33
N ASP A 43 -11.40 -5.40 3.37
CA ASP A 43 -10.80 -6.03 4.55
C ASP A 43 -9.32 -5.59 4.63
N ALA A 44 -9.11 -4.37 5.14
CA ALA A 44 -7.78 -3.79 5.27
C ALA A 44 -7.19 -4.12 6.63
N ILE A 45 -6.03 -4.78 6.62
CA ILE A 45 -5.38 -5.37 7.79
C ILE A 45 -4.11 -4.59 8.13
N PRO A 46 -4.03 -3.97 9.33
CA PRO A 46 -2.83 -3.26 9.74
C PRO A 46 -1.68 -4.21 10.10
N VAL A 47 -0.47 -3.82 9.69
CA VAL A 47 0.77 -4.53 10.02
C VAL A 47 1.72 -3.59 10.74
N ASN A 48 2.08 -3.94 11.97
CA ASN A 48 3.06 -3.24 12.79
C ASN A 48 3.65 -4.19 13.85
N PRO A 49 4.99 -4.38 13.91
CA PRO A 49 5.61 -5.33 14.85
C PRO A 49 5.45 -4.92 16.33
N HIS A 50 5.02 -3.70 16.62
CA HIS A 50 4.93 -3.15 17.97
C HIS A 50 3.49 -2.88 18.43
N ALA A 51 2.48 -3.38 17.70
CA ALA A 51 1.08 -3.20 18.05
C ALA A 51 0.28 -4.47 17.82
N SER A 52 -0.67 -4.75 18.69
CA SER A 52 -1.64 -5.85 18.52
C SER A 52 -3.02 -5.39 18.09
N VAL A 53 -3.29 -4.09 18.25
CA VAL A 53 -4.55 -3.45 17.85
C VAL A 53 -4.25 -2.04 17.31
N ILE A 54 -4.84 -1.67 16.18
CA ILE A 54 -4.81 -0.31 15.63
C ILE A 54 -6.22 0.05 15.15
N ASP A 55 -6.70 1.22 15.54
CA ASP A 55 -8.06 1.71 15.20
C ASP A 55 -9.16 0.66 15.52
N GLY A 56 -9.01 -0.05 16.63
CA GLY A 56 -9.99 -1.05 17.10
C GLY A 56 -9.97 -2.38 16.34
N VAL A 57 -8.99 -2.62 15.48
CA VAL A 57 -8.87 -3.89 14.75
C VAL A 57 -7.58 -4.61 15.05
N PRO A 58 -7.58 -5.96 14.93
CA PRO A 58 -6.36 -6.74 15.10
C PRO A 58 -5.25 -6.27 14.18
N CYS A 59 -4.06 -6.06 14.75
CA CYS A 59 -2.84 -5.71 14.05
C CYS A 59 -1.85 -6.86 14.16
N TYR A 60 -1.19 -7.17 13.05
CA TYR A 60 -0.25 -8.29 13.00
C TYR A 60 1.18 -7.79 12.91
N PRO A 61 2.15 -8.50 13.53
CA PRO A 61 3.55 -8.06 13.53
C PRO A 61 4.20 -8.16 12.15
N ASP A 62 3.71 -9.06 11.31
CA ASP A 62 4.23 -9.34 9.96
C ASP A 62 3.13 -9.93 9.06
N LEU A 63 3.42 -10.08 7.77
CA LEU A 63 2.47 -10.66 6.83
C LEU A 63 2.25 -12.17 7.06
N ALA A 64 3.24 -12.87 7.59
CA ALA A 64 3.15 -14.32 7.81
C ALA A 64 2.12 -14.67 8.88
N SER A 65 1.96 -13.80 9.88
CA SER A 65 1.03 -13.97 11.01
C SER A 65 -0.44 -13.71 10.64
N ILE A 66 -0.72 -13.11 9.49
CA ILE A 66 -2.09 -12.81 9.06
C ILE A 66 -2.76 -14.12 8.59
N PRO A 67 -3.90 -14.53 9.17
CA PRO A 67 -4.59 -15.74 8.73
C PRO A 67 -5.26 -15.55 7.36
N GLY A 68 -5.30 -16.61 6.55
CA GLY A 68 -5.96 -16.61 5.24
C GLY A 68 -5.16 -15.93 4.14
N ALA A 69 -5.69 -15.91 2.92
CA ALA A 69 -5.03 -15.30 1.76
C ALA A 69 -5.05 -13.77 1.81
N LEU A 70 -4.10 -13.15 1.11
CA LEU A 70 -4.02 -11.71 0.88
C LEU A 70 -4.06 -11.44 -0.63
N ASP A 71 -4.82 -10.44 -1.04
CA ASP A 71 -4.91 -10.02 -2.44
C ASP A 71 -3.86 -8.97 -2.81
N GLY A 72 -3.43 -8.16 -1.84
CA GLY A 72 -2.43 -7.13 -2.06
C GLY A 72 -1.80 -6.62 -0.77
N VAL A 73 -0.71 -5.90 -0.91
CA VAL A 73 -0.02 -5.25 0.19
C VAL A 73 0.28 -3.80 -0.17
N VAL A 74 -0.09 -2.86 0.70
CA VAL A 74 0.37 -1.48 0.65
C VAL A 74 1.57 -1.33 1.58
N VAL A 75 2.68 -0.81 1.04
CA VAL A 75 3.90 -0.52 1.79
C VAL A 75 3.97 0.99 2.05
N ALA A 76 3.74 1.37 3.29
CA ALA A 76 3.85 2.75 3.78
C ALA A 76 4.93 2.86 4.88
N THR A 77 5.93 2.00 4.81
CA THR A 77 7.06 1.92 5.74
C THR A 77 8.21 2.84 5.32
N HIS A 78 9.19 2.96 6.20
CA HIS A 78 10.47 3.52 5.81
C HIS A 78 11.11 2.67 4.70
N PRO A 79 11.78 3.28 3.68
CA PRO A 79 12.37 2.53 2.55
C PRO A 79 13.25 1.35 2.95
N LYS A 80 14.00 1.47 4.05
CA LYS A 80 14.90 0.41 4.54
C LYS A 80 14.22 -0.91 4.91
N VAL A 81 12.93 -0.86 5.27
CA VAL A 81 12.15 -2.07 5.61
C VAL A 81 11.31 -2.59 4.43
N ALA A 82 11.19 -1.82 3.37
CA ALA A 82 10.32 -2.14 2.24
C ALA A 82 10.68 -3.50 1.58
N ILE A 83 11.96 -3.79 1.43
CA ILE A 83 12.42 -5.05 0.83
C ILE A 83 11.97 -6.28 1.63
N ASP A 84 11.97 -6.21 2.96
CA ASP A 84 11.51 -7.31 3.81
C ASP A 84 10.01 -7.55 3.65
N ILE A 85 9.23 -6.48 3.53
CA ILE A 85 7.79 -6.60 3.25
C ILE A 85 7.55 -7.25 1.88
N VAL A 86 8.32 -6.89 0.86
CA VAL A 86 8.25 -7.52 -0.48
C VAL A 86 8.50 -9.02 -0.39
N ARG A 87 9.55 -9.44 0.33
CA ARG A 87 9.87 -10.86 0.53
C ARG A 87 8.77 -11.62 1.26
N GLN A 88 8.20 -11.00 2.29
CA GLN A 88 7.05 -11.57 3.00
C GLN A 88 5.83 -11.70 2.08
N ALA A 89 5.52 -10.68 1.29
CA ALA A 89 4.43 -10.69 0.33
C ALA A 89 4.58 -11.82 -0.70
N ALA A 90 5.78 -11.99 -1.26
CA ALA A 90 6.08 -13.07 -2.20
C ALA A 90 5.88 -14.46 -1.58
N ARG A 91 6.35 -14.68 -0.33
CA ARG A 91 6.14 -15.96 0.39
C ARG A 91 4.67 -16.25 0.65
N ARG A 92 3.85 -15.21 0.74
CA ARG A 92 2.39 -15.31 0.92
C ARG A 92 1.63 -15.47 -0.40
N GLY A 93 2.32 -15.53 -1.54
CA GLY A 93 1.69 -15.62 -2.86
C GLY A 93 0.98 -14.34 -3.30
N VAL A 94 1.31 -13.19 -2.70
CA VAL A 94 0.75 -11.90 -3.08
C VAL A 94 1.34 -11.45 -4.41
N GLY A 95 0.48 -11.20 -5.40
CA GLY A 95 0.89 -10.86 -6.76
C GLY A 95 1.27 -9.40 -6.98
N ALA A 96 0.87 -8.48 -6.10
CA ALA A 96 1.12 -7.06 -6.25
C ALA A 96 1.37 -6.36 -4.92
N VAL A 97 2.33 -5.44 -4.94
CA VAL A 97 2.70 -4.58 -3.81
C VAL A 97 2.65 -3.12 -4.25
N TRP A 98 1.98 -2.28 -3.49
CA TRP A 98 1.88 -0.86 -3.76
C TRP A 98 2.73 -0.05 -2.79
N PHE A 99 3.80 0.56 -3.30
CA PHE A 99 4.66 1.45 -2.52
C PHE A 99 4.01 2.84 -2.42
N HIS A 100 3.64 3.21 -1.21
CA HIS A 100 3.07 4.52 -0.94
C HIS A 100 4.06 5.63 -1.28
N ARG A 101 3.63 6.56 -2.13
CA ARG A 101 4.40 7.75 -2.51
C ARG A 101 3.45 8.87 -2.88
N SER A 102 3.58 9.99 -2.18
CA SER A 102 2.91 11.25 -2.58
C SER A 102 3.96 12.23 -3.07
N PHE A 103 4.45 13.08 -2.20
CA PHE A 103 5.58 13.96 -2.48
C PHE A 103 6.85 13.38 -1.83
N GLY A 104 7.98 13.49 -2.51
CA GLY A 104 9.23 12.90 -2.03
C GLY A 104 9.43 11.44 -2.43
N THR A 105 10.31 10.74 -1.72
CA THR A 105 10.71 9.35 -2.03
C THR A 105 9.66 8.32 -1.62
N GLY A 106 8.89 8.60 -0.56
CA GLY A 106 7.92 7.68 -0.01
C GLY A 106 8.55 6.38 0.51
N SER A 107 7.86 5.28 0.31
CA SER A 107 8.32 3.94 0.70
C SER A 107 9.03 3.19 -0.44
N ALA A 108 9.09 3.77 -1.63
CA ALA A 108 9.74 3.15 -2.78
C ALA A 108 11.26 3.22 -2.64
N ALA A 109 11.90 2.07 -2.59
CA ALA A 109 13.35 1.91 -2.60
C ALA A 109 13.74 1.07 -3.82
N ASP A 110 14.85 1.41 -4.46
CA ASP A 110 15.29 0.74 -5.69
C ASP A 110 15.57 -0.75 -5.48
N ASP A 111 16.11 -1.12 -4.33
CA ASP A 111 16.35 -2.49 -3.93
C ASP A 111 15.04 -3.29 -3.73
N ALA A 112 14.03 -2.67 -3.13
CA ALA A 112 12.71 -3.29 -2.96
C ALA A 112 11.99 -3.47 -4.30
N ILE A 113 12.10 -2.50 -5.22
CA ILE A 113 11.55 -2.59 -6.58
C ILE A 113 12.27 -3.69 -7.39
N ALA A 114 13.60 -3.77 -7.30
CA ALA A 114 14.39 -4.82 -7.93
C ALA A 114 14.01 -6.20 -7.37
N GLU A 115 13.78 -6.31 -6.07
CA GLU A 115 13.34 -7.55 -5.43
C GLU A 115 11.94 -7.98 -5.90
N CYS A 116 11.02 -7.04 -6.12
CA CYS A 116 9.72 -7.33 -6.74
C CYS A 116 9.90 -8.01 -8.11
N ARG A 117 10.78 -7.46 -8.95
CA ARG A 117 11.08 -8.04 -10.28
C ARG A 117 11.64 -9.45 -10.16
N ARG A 118 12.60 -9.64 -9.24
CA ARG A 118 13.23 -10.94 -9.00
C ARG A 118 12.24 -12.02 -8.54
N LEU A 119 11.25 -11.62 -7.73
CA LEU A 119 10.24 -12.49 -7.15
C LEU A 119 8.94 -12.56 -7.97
N HIS A 120 8.90 -11.93 -9.14
CA HIS A 120 7.71 -11.84 -10.01
C HIS A 120 6.49 -11.25 -9.31
N VAL A 121 6.71 -10.27 -8.43
CA VAL A 121 5.67 -9.48 -7.78
C VAL A 121 5.52 -8.17 -8.54
N THR A 122 4.30 -7.79 -8.89
CA THR A 122 4.03 -6.50 -9.52
C THR A 122 4.27 -5.36 -8.53
N ALA A 123 5.20 -4.47 -8.85
CA ALA A 123 5.44 -3.26 -8.08
C ALA A 123 4.61 -2.10 -8.63
N ILE A 124 3.71 -1.55 -7.83
CA ILE A 124 3.05 -0.28 -8.12
C ILE A 124 3.83 0.80 -7.39
N VAL A 125 4.44 1.68 -8.15
CA VAL A 125 5.32 2.74 -7.63
C VAL A 125 4.72 4.10 -7.94
N GLY A 126 4.50 4.88 -6.90
CA GLY A 126 3.94 6.23 -7.02
C GLY A 126 2.46 6.29 -6.67
N GLY A 127 2.02 7.49 -6.28
CA GLY A 127 0.69 7.71 -5.76
C GLY A 127 0.42 6.97 -4.44
N CYS A 128 -0.81 6.99 -4.05
CA CYS A 128 -1.28 6.19 -2.91
C CYS A 128 -2.75 5.78 -3.14
N PRO A 129 -3.25 4.77 -2.42
CA PRO A 129 -4.64 4.35 -2.54
C PRO A 129 -5.68 5.46 -2.36
N LEU A 130 -5.37 6.51 -1.57
CA LEU A 130 -6.27 7.65 -1.40
C LEU A 130 -6.55 8.41 -2.71
N MET A 131 -5.63 8.35 -3.68
CA MET A 131 -5.76 9.02 -4.98
C MET A 131 -6.61 8.25 -5.99
N TYR A 132 -6.84 6.96 -5.77
CA TYR A 132 -7.47 6.05 -6.74
C TYR A 132 -8.66 5.29 -6.19
N CYS A 133 -8.72 5.07 -4.86
CA CYS A 133 -9.82 4.37 -4.21
C CYS A 133 -11.04 5.30 -4.09
N GLU A 134 -12.14 4.97 -4.76
CA GLU A 134 -13.36 5.78 -4.71
C GLU A 134 -14.09 5.70 -3.35
N PRO A 135 -14.78 6.77 -2.94
CA PRO A 135 -14.79 8.10 -3.55
C PRO A 135 -13.50 8.87 -3.26
N VAL A 136 -12.88 9.42 -4.31
CA VAL A 136 -11.66 10.24 -4.18
C VAL A 136 -12.04 11.67 -3.85
N ASP A 137 -11.53 12.21 -2.76
CA ASP A 137 -11.74 13.60 -2.39
C ASP A 137 -11.01 14.58 -3.32
N VAL A 138 -11.43 15.85 -3.27
CA VAL A 138 -10.92 16.90 -4.17
C VAL A 138 -9.42 17.10 -4.02
N VAL A 139 -8.89 17.04 -2.79
CA VAL A 139 -7.46 17.23 -2.53
C VAL A 139 -6.63 16.15 -3.20
N HIS A 140 -7.00 14.88 -3.03
CA HIS A 140 -6.29 13.76 -3.64
C HIS A 140 -6.46 13.71 -5.16
N ARG A 141 -7.60 14.17 -5.70
CA ARG A 141 -7.75 14.37 -7.15
C ARG A 141 -6.78 15.42 -7.69
N CYS A 142 -6.66 16.56 -7.02
CA CYS A 142 -5.71 17.60 -7.41
C CYS A 142 -4.26 17.10 -7.28
N MET A 143 -3.92 16.42 -6.19
CA MET A 143 -2.59 15.83 -6.00
C MET A 143 -2.26 14.86 -7.13
N ARG A 144 -3.19 13.96 -7.48
CA ARG A 144 -3.01 13.03 -8.58
C ARG A 144 -2.75 13.74 -9.90
N ALA A 145 -3.53 14.79 -10.22
CA ALA A 145 -3.35 15.57 -11.44
C ALA A 145 -1.96 16.24 -11.50
N VAL A 146 -1.52 16.85 -10.41
CA VAL A 146 -0.19 17.48 -10.32
C VAL A 146 0.93 16.45 -10.46
N LEU A 147 0.84 15.33 -9.76
CA LEU A 147 1.85 14.28 -9.81
C LEU A 147 1.88 13.56 -11.15
N ALA A 148 0.72 13.40 -11.81
CA ALA A 148 0.63 12.87 -13.16
C ALA A 148 1.31 13.80 -14.18
N TRP A 149 1.08 15.11 -14.06
CA TRP A 149 1.76 16.10 -14.87
C TRP A 149 3.29 16.07 -14.70
N GLN A 150 3.76 15.76 -13.47
CA GLN A 150 5.18 15.61 -13.16
C GLN A 150 5.75 14.22 -13.52
N GLY A 151 4.94 13.31 -14.04
CA GLY A 151 5.36 11.93 -14.32
C GLY A 151 5.71 11.11 -13.06
N ARG A 152 5.13 11.45 -11.88
CA ARG A 152 5.46 10.85 -10.58
C ARG A 152 4.42 9.87 -10.05
N VAL A 153 3.36 9.66 -10.78
CA VAL A 153 2.36 8.61 -10.53
C VAL A 153 2.24 7.72 -11.76
N PRO A 154 1.83 6.46 -11.57
CA PRO A 154 1.61 5.55 -12.69
C PRO A 154 0.57 6.06 -13.68
#